data_cd5942cb536ad9a3a838ccdafcbb6e75
#
_entry.id   cd5942cb536ad9a3a838ccdafcbb6e75
#
_cell.length_a   1.000
_cell.length_b   1.000
_cell.length_c   1.000
_cell.angle_alpha   90.00
_cell.angle_beta   90.00
_cell.angle_gamma   90.00
#
_symmetry.space_group_name_H-M   'P 1'
#
loop_
_entity.id
_entity.type
_entity.pdbx_description
1 polymer ?
#
loop_
_entity_poly.entity_id
_entity_poly.type
_entity_poly.pdbx_seq_one_letter_code
_entity_poly.pdbx_strand_id
1 'polypeptide(L)' 'MDKVNVDLAAGGVAFKERYNMPVIAELVEAEQPEHLRDYFKERLAHHRTQKVKLGRLPPEEPGK' A
#
# COMPACT_ATOMS: atom_id res chain seq x y z
N MET A 1 -17.16 7.72 2.18
CA MET A 1 -16.00 8.28 1.51
C MET A 1 -14.72 8.13 2.28
N ASP A 2 -14.82 7.98 3.60
CA ASP A 2 -13.61 7.88 4.39
C ASP A 2 -12.74 6.71 3.96
N LYS A 3 -13.36 5.57 3.66
CA LYS A 3 -12.57 4.42 3.24
C LYS A 3 -11.87 4.66 1.92
N VAL A 4 -12.51 5.39 1.03
CA VAL A 4 -11.89 5.72 -0.26
C VAL A 4 -10.64 6.57 -0.01
N ASN A 5 -10.76 7.55 0.86
CA ASN A 5 -9.63 8.42 1.17
C ASN A 5 -8.50 7.63 1.83
N VAL A 6 -8.85 6.72 2.73
CA VAL A 6 -7.85 5.90 3.40
C VAL A 6 -7.16 4.98 2.39
N ASP A 7 -7.92 4.40 1.49
CA ASP A 7 -7.35 3.54 0.47
C ASP A 7 -6.40 4.32 -0.44
N LEU A 8 -6.79 5.55 -0.81
CA LEU A 8 -5.92 6.38 -1.63
C LEU A 8 -4.63 6.70 -0.89
N ALA A 9 -4.71 6.97 0.40
CA ALA A 9 -3.52 7.24 1.19
C ALA A 9 -2.61 6.03 1.22
N ALA A 10 -3.18 4.84 1.40
CA ALA A 10 -2.39 3.62 1.42
C ALA A 10 -1.73 3.39 0.06
N GLY A 11 -2.47 3.61 -1.01
CA GLY A 11 -1.92 3.47 -2.35
C GLY A 11 -0.80 4.46 -2.60
N GLY A 12 -0.97 5.68 -2.08
CA GLY A 12 0.07 6.70 -2.22
C GLY A 12 1.35 6.31 -1.51
N VAL A 13 1.23 5.72 -0.31
CA VAL A 13 2.40 5.26 0.41
C VAL A 13 3.11 4.17 -0.38
N ALA A 14 2.36 3.19 -0.87
CA ALA A 14 2.96 2.10 -1.63
C ALA A 14 3.62 2.63 -2.89
N PHE A 15 2.99 3.60 -3.55
CA PHE A 15 3.56 4.21 -4.74
C PHE A 15 4.89 4.87 -4.44
N LYS A 16 4.95 5.64 -3.35
CA LYS A 16 6.19 6.32 -3.00
C LYS A 16 7.28 5.32 -2.63
N GLU A 17 6.91 4.25 -1.93
CA GLU A 17 7.89 3.23 -1.61
C GLU A 17 8.44 2.57 -2.87
N ARG A 18 7.57 2.37 -3.83
CA ARG A 18 7.95 1.73 -5.07
C ARG A 18 8.99 2.54 -5.84
N TYR A 19 8.88 3.86 -5.75
CA TYR A 19 9.78 4.76 -6.49
C TYR A 19 10.84 5.37 -5.61
N ASN A 20 11.05 4.80 -4.43
CA ASN A 20 12.08 5.28 -3.50
C ASN A 20 11.87 6.73 -3.11
N MET A 21 10.62 7.15 -3.04
CA MET A 21 10.32 8.51 -2.62
C MET A 21 10.20 8.55 -1.10
N PRO A 22 10.58 9.68 -0.48
CA PRO A 22 10.51 9.78 0.98
C PRO A 22 9.07 9.61 1.46
N VAL A 23 8.85 8.65 2.35
CA VAL A 23 7.54 8.46 2.93
C VAL A 23 7.70 7.67 4.22
N ILE A 24 6.92 8.05 5.22
CA ILE A 24 6.90 7.34 6.49
C ILE A 24 5.49 6.83 6.68
N ALA A 25 5.31 5.53 6.47
CA ALA A 25 3.98 4.94 6.50
C ALA A 25 3.30 5.15 7.84
N GLU A 26 4.07 5.11 8.92
CA GLU A 26 3.50 5.27 10.26
C GLU A 26 2.88 6.64 10.46
N LEU A 27 3.48 7.66 9.88
CA LEU A 27 2.93 9.00 9.99
C LEU A 27 1.64 9.12 9.19
N VAL A 28 1.62 8.55 8.00
CA VAL A 28 0.41 8.57 7.18
C VAL A 28 -0.70 7.80 7.88
N GLU A 29 -0.36 6.67 8.48
CA GLU A 29 -1.34 5.90 9.23
C GLU A 29 -1.92 6.71 10.38
N ALA A 30 -1.06 7.43 11.09
CA ALA A 30 -1.51 8.23 12.24
C ALA A 30 -2.45 9.34 11.83
N GLU A 31 -2.38 9.78 10.58
CA GLU A 31 -3.27 10.82 10.08
C GLU A 31 -4.66 10.28 9.77
N GLN A 32 -4.82 8.96 9.72
CA GLN A 32 -6.11 8.38 9.42
C GLN A 32 -6.97 8.31 10.67
N PRO A 33 -8.30 8.32 10.52
CA PRO A 33 -9.18 8.15 11.68
C PRO A 33 -8.85 6.85 12.40
N GLU A 34 -8.91 6.90 13.72
CA GLU A 34 -8.52 5.74 14.52
C GLU A 34 -9.25 4.47 14.10
N HIS A 35 -10.54 4.58 13.85
CA HIS A 35 -11.33 3.42 13.49
C HIS A 35 -11.04 2.90 12.10
N LEU A 36 -10.24 3.63 11.32
CA LEU A 36 -9.88 3.21 9.97
C LEU A 36 -8.41 2.87 9.83
N ARG A 37 -7.66 2.93 10.94
CA ARG A 37 -6.23 2.63 10.85
C ARG A 37 -5.97 1.19 10.48
N ASP A 38 -6.77 0.27 11.00
CA ASP A 38 -6.60 -1.14 10.62
C ASP A 38 -6.92 -1.32 9.15
N TYR A 39 -7.93 -0.63 8.66
CA TYR A 39 -8.26 -0.68 7.26
C TYR A 39 -7.11 -0.12 6.42
N PHE A 40 -6.49 0.97 6.88
CA PHE A 40 -5.34 1.53 6.19
C PHE A 40 -4.22 0.49 6.08
N LYS A 41 -3.93 -0.19 7.19
CA LYS A 41 -2.87 -1.20 7.19
C LYS A 41 -3.19 -2.32 6.21
N GLU A 42 -4.44 -2.74 6.20
CA GLU A 42 -4.87 -3.81 5.31
C GLU A 42 -4.71 -3.40 3.85
N ARG A 43 -5.16 -2.19 3.53
CA ARG A 43 -5.04 -1.73 2.16
C ARG A 43 -3.60 -1.47 1.76
N LEU A 44 -2.79 -1.00 2.70
CA LEU A 44 -1.38 -0.80 2.41
C LEU A 44 -0.71 -2.13 2.08
N ALA A 45 -1.00 -3.17 2.86
CA ALA A 45 -0.45 -4.48 2.58
C ALA A 45 -0.91 -4.98 1.22
N HIS A 46 -2.16 -4.73 0.89
CA HIS A 46 -2.72 -5.14 -0.40
C HIS A 46 -1.96 -4.45 -1.54
N HIS A 47 -1.77 -3.14 -1.42
CA HIS A 47 -1.08 -2.39 -2.48
C HIS A 47 0.38 -2.82 -2.59
N ARG A 48 1.01 -3.13 -1.48
CA ARG A 48 2.39 -3.61 -1.51
C ARG A 48 2.47 -4.96 -2.21
N THR A 49 1.49 -5.82 -1.96
CA THR A 49 1.44 -7.12 -2.60
C THR A 49 1.28 -6.97 -4.10
N GLN A 50 0.39 -6.09 -4.53
CA GLN A 50 0.19 -5.86 -5.95
C GLN A 50 1.45 -5.31 -6.60
N LYS A 51 2.14 -4.44 -5.88
CA LYS A 51 3.39 -3.90 -6.38
C LYS A 51 4.37 -5.03 -6.68
N VAL A 52 4.49 -5.96 -5.75
CA VAL A 52 5.40 -7.08 -5.94
C VAL A 52 4.98 -7.91 -7.13
N LYS A 53 3.70 -8.20 -7.24
CA LYS A 53 3.22 -9.00 -8.36
C LYS A 53 3.52 -8.33 -9.69
N LEU A 54 3.19 -7.05 -9.76
CA LEU A 54 3.37 -6.33 -11.02
C LEU A 54 4.82 -6.20 -11.38
N GLY A 55 5.67 -6.01 -10.39
CA GLY A 55 7.07 -5.82 -10.65
C GLY A 55 7.79 -7.08 -11.02
N ARG A 56 7.23 -8.26 -10.66
CA ARG A 56 7.94 -9.48 -10.88
C ARG A 56 7.49 -10.23 -12.07
N LEU A 57 6.39 -10.15 -12.44
CA LEU A 57 5.97 -10.93 -13.47
C LEU A 57 6.52 -12.23 -13.40
N PRO A 58 5.99 -13.00 -13.45
CA PRO A 58 6.46 -14.18 -13.08
C PRO A 58 7.20 -14.94 -13.81
N PRO A 59 7.68 -14.88 -13.79
CA PRO A 59 8.30 -15.65 -14.27
C PRO A 59 8.20 -16.80 -13.73
N GLU A 60 8.08 -16.78 -13.29
CA GLU A 60 8.05 -17.51 -12.82
C GLU A 60 7.43 -18.28 -12.52
N GLU A 61 7.12 -18.46 -12.53
CA GLU A 61 6.50 -19.18 -12.20
C GLU A 61 6.48 -20.06 -12.54
N PRO A 62 6.78 -20.38 -12.60
CA PRO A 62 6.81 -21.24 -12.79
C PRO A 62 6.65 -21.94 -13.03
N GLY A 63 6.79 -21.97 -13.19
CA GLY A 63 6.66 -22.69 -13.34
C GLY A 63 6.54 -23.05 -13.46
N LYS A 64 6.62 -23.02 -13.51
CA LYS A 64 6.52 -23.36 -13.48
C LYS A 64 6.38 -23.76 -13.89
#